data_204175f6b490d1cab476c9755f141158
#
_entry.id   204175f6b490d1cab476c9755f141158
#
_cell.length_a   1.000
_cell.length_b   1.000
_cell.length_c   1.000
_cell.angle_alpha   90.00
_cell.angle_beta   90.00
_cell.angle_gamma   90.00
#
_symmetry.space_group_name_H-M   'P 1'
#
loop_
_entity.id
_entity.type
_entity.pdbx_description
1 polymer ?
#
loop_
_entity_poly.entity_id
_entity_poly.type
_entity_poly.pdbx_seq_one_letter_code
_entity_poly.pdbx_strand_id
1 'polypeptide(L)'
;MHICSNEMRRKCMNIYDKCPILENEHFTIRLFQTADCNDLLKVYSDINALPFFNSDNCDGDNFYYATKERMAQALDFWKLSYENGWFVRMSIVDKVASRVIGTVELCLRVSDDKFDHMGILRVDVRSDYEREDALYAIFSLVTPKLDEMLGCKGVLTKAPIYAVERIKAIQKAGFEKSEYLLIGKTGYAYDGYWTKQ
;
A
#
# COMPACT_ATOMS: atom_id res chain seq x y z
N MET A 1 -41.17 27.30 -3.78
CA MET A 1 -39.76 27.72 -3.84
C MET A 1 -38.92 26.53 -3.39
N HIS A 2 -38.49 25.70 -4.35
CA HIS A 2 -37.65 24.52 -4.06
C HIS A 2 -36.22 24.92 -4.23
N ILE A 3 -35.47 24.93 -3.12
CA ILE A 3 -34.04 25.14 -3.12
C ILE A 3 -33.43 23.76 -3.40
N CYS A 4 -33.01 23.53 -4.65
CA CYS A 4 -32.17 22.41 -5.02
C CYS A 4 -30.77 22.64 -4.40
N SER A 5 -30.45 21.91 -3.35
CA SER A 5 -29.09 21.79 -2.86
C SER A 5 -28.27 21.01 -3.90
N ASN A 6 -27.42 21.74 -4.60
CA ASN A 6 -26.44 21.21 -5.53
C ASN A 6 -25.29 20.58 -4.73
N GLU A 7 -25.49 19.37 -4.20
CA GLU A 7 -24.38 18.54 -3.75
C GLU A 7 -23.59 18.14 -4.98
N MET A 8 -22.49 18.85 -5.19
CA MET A 8 -21.47 18.49 -6.16
C MET A 8 -20.89 17.14 -5.71
N ARG A 9 -21.47 16.02 -6.22
CA ARG A 9 -20.85 14.70 -6.11
C ARG A 9 -19.45 14.84 -6.71
N ARG A 10 -18.42 14.87 -5.85
CA ARG A 10 -17.01 14.70 -6.29
C ARG A 10 -17.01 13.42 -7.11
N LYS A 11 -16.67 13.52 -8.39
CA LYS A 11 -16.50 12.38 -9.27
C LYS A 11 -15.33 11.60 -8.70
N CYS A 12 -15.57 10.52 -7.95
CA CYS A 12 -14.54 9.62 -7.47
C CYS A 12 -13.72 9.17 -8.68
N MET A 13 -12.44 9.46 -8.67
CA MET A 13 -11.51 8.99 -9.68
C MET A 13 -11.16 7.55 -9.30
N ASN A 14 -11.81 6.58 -9.97
CA ASN A 14 -11.49 5.17 -9.73
C ASN A 14 -10.04 4.92 -10.14
N ILE A 15 -9.22 4.46 -9.19
CA ILE A 15 -7.78 4.20 -9.41
C ILE A 15 -7.55 3.17 -10.54
N TYR A 16 -8.50 2.29 -10.81
CA TYR A 16 -8.42 1.29 -11.87
C TYR A 16 -8.73 1.84 -13.26
N ASP A 17 -9.45 2.98 -13.37
CA ASP A 17 -9.66 3.67 -14.65
C ASP A 17 -8.39 4.43 -15.06
N LYS A 18 -7.74 5.07 -14.09
CA LYS A 18 -6.48 5.78 -14.28
C LYS A 18 -5.73 5.87 -12.96
N CYS A 19 -4.61 5.17 -12.87
CA CYS A 19 -3.73 5.27 -11.70
C CYS A 19 -3.04 6.65 -11.68
N PRO A 20 -3.20 7.45 -10.59
CA PRO A 20 -2.58 8.75 -10.47
C PRO A 20 -1.07 8.63 -10.23
N ILE A 21 -0.36 9.72 -10.50
CA ILE A 21 1.01 9.92 -10.01
C ILE A 21 0.92 10.81 -8.77
N LEU A 22 1.52 10.36 -7.68
CA LEU A 22 1.61 11.11 -6.43
C LEU A 22 3.06 11.54 -6.22
N GLU A 23 3.27 12.77 -5.79
CA GLU A 23 4.62 13.31 -5.63
C GLU A 23 4.76 14.17 -4.38
N ASN A 24 5.91 14.09 -3.74
CA ASN A 24 6.42 15.07 -2.77
C ASN A 24 7.86 15.45 -3.14
N GLU A 25 8.57 16.12 -2.24
CA GLU A 25 9.97 16.52 -2.48
C GLU A 25 10.94 15.35 -2.63
N HIS A 26 10.63 14.19 -2.00
CA HIS A 26 11.53 13.03 -1.93
C HIS A 26 11.16 11.93 -2.92
N PHE A 27 9.85 11.67 -3.11
CA PHE A 27 9.36 10.50 -3.79
C PHE A 27 8.36 10.83 -4.89
N THR A 28 8.40 10.01 -5.96
CA THR A 28 7.31 9.85 -6.93
C THR A 28 6.72 8.46 -6.75
N ILE A 29 5.40 8.36 -6.59
CA ILE A 29 4.66 7.10 -6.51
C ILE A 29 3.77 7.00 -7.73
N ARG A 30 4.00 5.99 -8.56
CA ARG A 30 3.33 5.78 -9.84
C ARG A 30 3.05 4.31 -10.09
N LEU A 31 2.12 4.01 -10.99
CA LEU A 31 1.91 2.62 -11.41
C LEU A 31 3.28 2.00 -11.78
N PHE A 32 3.51 0.77 -11.34
CA PHE A 32 4.74 0.05 -11.66
C PHE A 32 4.91 -0.12 -13.18
N GLN A 33 6.12 -0.30 -13.61
CA GLN A 33 6.48 -0.55 -15.00
C GLN A 33 7.36 -1.80 -15.10
N THR A 34 7.34 -2.48 -16.23
CA THR A 34 8.19 -3.65 -16.45
C THR A 34 9.69 -3.30 -16.31
N ALA A 35 10.05 -2.05 -16.65
CA ALA A 35 11.41 -1.54 -16.49
C ALA A 35 11.88 -1.48 -15.02
N ASP A 36 10.95 -1.45 -14.07
CA ASP A 36 11.26 -1.41 -12.63
C ASP A 36 11.80 -2.76 -12.10
N CYS A 37 11.72 -3.83 -12.90
CA CYS A 37 12.02 -5.21 -12.48
C CYS A 37 13.37 -5.36 -11.76
N ASN A 38 14.43 -4.73 -12.26
CA ASN A 38 15.76 -4.86 -11.65
C ASN A 38 15.88 -4.16 -10.29
N ASP A 39 15.21 -3.04 -10.10
CA ASP A 39 15.19 -2.34 -8.82
C ASP A 39 14.24 -3.02 -7.83
N LEU A 40 13.07 -3.47 -8.30
CA LEU A 40 12.12 -4.23 -7.49
C LEU A 40 12.71 -5.57 -7.02
N LEU A 41 13.53 -6.22 -7.85
CA LEU A 41 14.28 -7.41 -7.41
C LEU A 41 15.16 -7.09 -6.19
N LYS A 42 15.81 -5.93 -6.14
CA LYS A 42 16.62 -5.52 -4.97
C LYS A 42 15.75 -5.24 -3.73
N VAL A 43 14.49 -4.85 -3.91
CA VAL A 43 13.52 -4.69 -2.81
C VAL A 43 13.10 -6.05 -2.26
N TYR A 44 12.62 -6.93 -3.15
CA TYR A 44 12.00 -8.20 -2.76
C TYR A 44 12.99 -9.35 -2.53
N SER A 45 14.29 -9.16 -2.84
CA SER A 45 15.36 -10.06 -2.42
C SER A 45 16.13 -9.57 -1.18
N ASP A 46 15.74 -8.43 -0.61
CA ASP A 46 16.34 -7.89 0.60
C ASP A 46 15.83 -8.65 1.83
N ILE A 47 16.65 -9.58 2.32
CA ILE A 47 16.30 -10.41 3.48
C ILE A 47 16.06 -9.59 4.76
N ASN A 48 16.66 -8.41 4.88
CA ASN A 48 16.47 -7.52 6.02
C ASN A 48 15.16 -6.71 5.93
N ALA A 49 14.59 -6.55 4.73
CA ALA A 49 13.29 -5.92 4.54
C ALA A 49 12.12 -6.90 4.72
N LEU A 50 12.36 -8.18 4.42
CA LEU A 50 11.33 -9.23 4.44
C LEU A 50 10.47 -9.27 5.72
N PRO A 51 11.00 -9.11 6.95
CA PRO A 51 10.18 -9.11 8.16
C PRO A 51 9.15 -7.99 8.25
N PHE A 52 9.29 -6.93 7.45
CA PHE A 52 8.39 -5.77 7.45
C PHE A 52 7.31 -5.84 6.36
N PHE A 53 7.41 -6.79 5.44
CA PHE A 53 6.41 -6.97 4.39
C PHE A 53 5.12 -7.56 4.95
N ASN A 54 4.00 -7.02 4.52
CA ASN A 54 2.70 -7.56 4.89
C ASN A 54 2.23 -8.59 3.86
N SER A 55 2.47 -9.87 4.17
CA SER A 55 2.03 -11.01 3.36
C SER A 55 0.72 -11.66 3.84
N ASP A 56 0.00 -11.02 4.75
CA ASP A 56 -1.27 -11.54 5.26
C ASP A 56 -2.27 -11.74 4.11
N ASN A 57 -2.94 -12.89 4.13
CA ASN A 57 -3.96 -13.24 3.15
C ASN A 57 -3.45 -13.31 1.67
N CYS A 58 -2.16 -13.67 1.49
CA CYS A 58 -1.50 -13.78 0.18
C CYS A 58 -1.21 -15.24 -0.21
N ASP A 59 -2.04 -16.18 0.24
CA ASP A 59 -2.01 -17.61 -0.15
C ASP A 59 -0.62 -18.28 0.06
N GLY A 60 0.12 -17.82 1.09
CA GLY A 60 1.44 -18.32 1.46
C GLY A 60 2.62 -17.65 0.76
N ASP A 61 2.39 -16.71 -0.15
CA ASP A 61 3.48 -15.87 -0.70
C ASP A 61 4.01 -14.93 0.39
N ASN A 62 5.30 -15.05 0.70
CA ASN A 62 5.97 -14.20 1.68
C ASN A 62 6.67 -12.99 1.06
N PHE A 63 6.50 -12.80 -0.27
CA PHE A 63 7.12 -11.72 -1.05
C PHE A 63 8.66 -11.76 -1.12
N TYR A 64 9.29 -12.90 -0.80
CA TYR A 64 10.72 -13.08 -1.05
C TYR A 64 10.95 -13.58 -2.48
N TYR A 65 11.48 -12.72 -3.33
CA TYR A 65 11.74 -13.02 -4.74
C TYR A 65 13.24 -12.97 -5.01
N ALA A 66 13.88 -14.14 -5.00
CA ALA A 66 15.33 -14.25 -5.09
C ALA A 66 15.87 -14.14 -6.53
N THR A 67 15.01 -14.28 -7.56
CA THR A 67 15.44 -14.29 -8.95
C THR A 67 14.66 -13.29 -9.80
N LYS A 68 15.27 -12.87 -10.91
CA LYS A 68 14.63 -11.95 -11.86
C LYS A 68 13.38 -12.55 -12.50
N GLU A 69 13.41 -13.85 -12.76
CA GLU A 69 12.29 -14.60 -13.33
C GLU A 69 11.08 -14.57 -12.37
N ARG A 70 11.33 -14.80 -11.05
CA ARG A 70 10.27 -14.73 -10.05
C ARG A 70 9.71 -13.31 -9.90
N MET A 71 10.60 -12.29 -9.96
CA MET A 71 10.16 -10.89 -9.93
C MET A 71 9.34 -10.54 -11.18
N ALA A 72 9.73 -11.00 -12.36
CA ALA A 72 8.98 -10.79 -13.60
C ALA A 72 7.57 -11.41 -13.50
N GLN A 73 7.46 -12.63 -12.98
CA GLN A 73 6.16 -13.29 -12.73
C GLN A 73 5.28 -12.48 -11.76
N ALA A 74 5.88 -11.86 -10.73
CA ALA A 74 5.14 -10.99 -9.83
C ALA A 74 4.61 -9.74 -10.56
N LEU A 75 5.41 -9.12 -11.42
CA LEU A 75 4.98 -7.98 -12.24
C LEU A 75 3.83 -8.34 -13.18
N ASP A 76 3.88 -9.50 -13.81
CA ASP A 76 2.80 -9.99 -14.68
C ASP A 76 1.50 -10.20 -13.86
N PHE A 77 1.61 -10.77 -12.66
CA PHE A 77 0.48 -10.93 -11.75
C PHE A 77 -0.08 -9.57 -11.27
N TRP A 78 0.78 -8.61 -10.95
CA TRP A 78 0.33 -7.26 -10.55
C TRP A 78 -0.39 -6.53 -11.69
N LYS A 79 0.09 -6.70 -12.93
CA LYS A 79 -0.57 -6.18 -14.12
C LYS A 79 -1.97 -6.77 -14.27
N LEU A 80 -2.08 -8.09 -14.22
CA LEU A 80 -3.36 -8.80 -14.27
C LEU A 80 -4.30 -8.33 -13.14
N SER A 81 -3.79 -8.15 -11.93
CA SER A 81 -4.56 -7.70 -10.77
C SER A 81 -5.10 -6.28 -10.96
N TYR A 82 -4.31 -5.38 -11.51
CA TYR A 82 -4.73 -4.03 -11.84
C TYR A 82 -5.82 -4.02 -12.92
N GLU A 83 -5.64 -4.78 -13.99
CA GLU A 83 -6.61 -4.91 -15.10
C GLU A 83 -7.96 -5.49 -14.65
N ASN A 84 -7.95 -6.36 -13.64
CA ASN A 84 -9.17 -6.95 -13.06
C ASN A 84 -9.74 -6.19 -11.85
N GLY A 85 -9.11 -5.08 -11.43
CA GLY A 85 -9.58 -4.28 -10.30
C GLY A 85 -9.45 -4.98 -8.94
N TRP A 86 -8.49 -5.91 -8.78
CA TRP A 86 -8.28 -6.62 -7.52
C TRP A 86 -7.45 -5.80 -6.53
N PHE A 87 -6.33 -5.28 -7.00
CA PHE A 87 -5.47 -4.34 -6.29
C PHE A 87 -4.60 -3.58 -7.30
N VAL A 88 -4.08 -2.44 -6.87
CA VAL A 88 -3.06 -1.71 -7.61
C VAL A 88 -1.75 -1.73 -6.84
N ARG A 89 -0.65 -2.01 -7.54
CA ARG A 89 0.70 -1.87 -6.98
C ARG A 89 1.43 -0.74 -7.69
N MET A 90 1.95 0.20 -6.90
CA MET A 90 2.61 1.40 -7.39
C MET A 90 4.07 1.37 -6.95
N SER A 91 5.00 1.70 -7.84
CA SER A 91 6.42 1.84 -7.51
C SER A 91 6.68 3.14 -6.77
N ILE A 92 7.50 3.08 -5.72
CA ILE A 92 8.04 4.23 -5.01
C ILE A 92 9.41 4.55 -5.61
N VAL A 93 9.52 5.69 -6.26
CA VAL A 93 10.76 6.16 -6.88
C VAL A 93 11.40 7.22 -5.98
N ASP A 94 12.63 6.99 -5.54
CA ASP A 94 13.44 8.03 -4.89
C ASP A 94 13.93 9.01 -5.95
N LYS A 95 13.55 10.29 -5.82
CA LYS A 95 13.85 11.34 -6.81
C LYS A 95 15.34 11.66 -6.90
N VAL A 96 16.06 11.56 -5.79
CA VAL A 96 17.50 11.84 -5.73
C VAL A 96 18.30 10.68 -6.33
N ALA A 97 17.98 9.46 -5.89
CA ALA A 97 18.66 8.26 -6.37
C ALA A 97 18.20 7.82 -7.77
N SER A 98 17.09 8.39 -8.28
CA SER A 98 16.47 8.04 -9.57
C SER A 98 16.26 6.54 -9.76
N ARG A 99 15.79 5.86 -8.69
CA ARG A 99 15.56 4.39 -8.68
C ARG A 99 14.34 4.03 -7.87
N VAL A 100 13.75 2.89 -8.19
CA VAL A 100 12.67 2.32 -7.39
C VAL A 100 13.23 1.71 -6.09
N ILE A 101 12.61 2.07 -4.97
CA ILE A 101 13.04 1.67 -3.62
C ILE A 101 12.01 0.83 -2.88
N GLY A 102 10.84 0.65 -3.46
CA GLY A 102 9.74 -0.08 -2.85
C GLY A 102 8.45 0.02 -3.64
N THR A 103 7.39 -0.47 -3.06
CA THR A 103 6.03 -0.36 -3.61
C THR A 103 5.00 0.04 -2.57
N VAL A 104 3.91 0.61 -3.08
CA VAL A 104 2.64 0.76 -2.36
C VAL A 104 1.62 -0.15 -3.04
N GLU A 105 0.92 -0.97 -2.25
CA GLU A 105 -0.26 -1.71 -2.73
C GLU A 105 -1.52 -1.14 -2.10
N LEU A 106 -2.53 -0.95 -2.93
CA LEU A 106 -3.83 -0.40 -2.53
C LEU A 106 -4.96 -1.30 -3.04
N CYS A 107 -5.92 -1.59 -2.17
CA CYS A 107 -7.18 -2.22 -2.54
C CYS A 107 -8.29 -1.84 -1.55
N LEU A 108 -9.53 -1.88 -2.01
CA LEU A 108 -10.69 -1.75 -1.13
C LEU A 108 -10.97 -3.11 -0.49
N ARG A 109 -11.06 -3.14 0.84
CA ARG A 109 -11.49 -4.34 1.56
C ARG A 109 -13.01 -4.37 1.63
N VAL A 110 -13.59 -5.48 1.18
CA VAL A 110 -15.00 -5.80 1.38
C VAL A 110 -15.06 -7.05 2.27
N SER A 111 -15.72 -6.95 3.42
CA SER A 111 -15.76 -8.02 4.44
C SER A 111 -16.94 -7.82 5.39
N ASP A 112 -17.18 -8.82 6.23
CA ASP A 112 -18.21 -8.76 7.28
C ASP A 112 -17.65 -8.39 8.65
N ASP A 113 -16.37 -7.96 8.74
CA ASP A 113 -15.70 -7.58 9.99
C ASP A 113 -15.62 -6.05 10.18
N LYS A 114 -14.94 -5.61 11.25
CA LYS A 114 -14.78 -4.18 11.59
C LYS A 114 -14.02 -3.37 10.55
N PHE A 115 -13.31 -4.02 9.65
CA PHE A 115 -12.53 -3.38 8.60
C PHE A 115 -13.22 -3.40 7.24
N ASP A 116 -14.55 -3.61 7.23
CA ASP A 116 -15.33 -3.52 6.01
C ASP A 116 -15.27 -2.12 5.39
N HIS A 117 -15.09 -2.06 4.07
CA HIS A 117 -14.91 -0.82 3.29
C HIS A 117 -13.72 0.06 3.72
N MET A 118 -12.69 -0.54 4.34
CA MET A 118 -11.41 0.13 4.58
C MET A 118 -10.49 -0.01 3.35
N GLY A 119 -9.74 1.05 3.05
CA GLY A 119 -8.66 1.00 2.08
C GLY A 119 -7.44 0.32 2.68
N ILE A 120 -7.03 -0.83 2.14
CA ILE A 120 -5.78 -1.49 2.54
C ILE A 120 -4.61 -0.73 1.92
N LEU A 121 -3.66 -0.35 2.75
CA LEU A 121 -2.40 0.29 2.37
C LEU A 121 -1.24 -0.60 2.85
N ARG A 122 -0.57 -1.27 1.91
CA ARG A 122 0.69 -1.98 2.16
C ARG A 122 1.84 -1.16 1.61
N VAL A 123 2.91 -1.03 2.38
CA VAL A 123 4.14 -0.32 1.99
C VAL A 123 5.31 -1.27 2.17
N ASP A 124 5.91 -1.69 1.08
CA ASP A 124 7.08 -2.56 1.05
C ASP A 124 8.26 -1.75 0.53
N VAL A 125 9.30 -1.56 1.35
CA VAL A 125 10.50 -0.81 0.99
C VAL A 125 11.75 -1.62 1.29
N ARG A 126 12.85 -1.31 0.61
CA ARG A 126 14.16 -1.86 0.98
C ARG A 126 14.49 -1.50 2.43
N SER A 127 15.28 -2.33 3.09
CA SER A 127 15.64 -2.17 4.50
C SER A 127 16.30 -0.83 4.84
N ASP A 128 17.07 -0.23 3.92
CA ASP A 128 17.68 1.08 4.11
C ASP A 128 16.67 2.26 4.05
N TYR A 129 15.43 1.99 3.62
CA TYR A 129 14.31 2.94 3.66
C TYR A 129 13.29 2.60 4.77
N GLU A 130 13.49 1.57 5.55
CA GLU A 130 12.66 1.25 6.73
C GLU A 130 13.03 2.19 7.90
N ARG A 131 12.87 3.50 7.69
CA ARG A 131 13.16 4.60 8.60
C ARG A 131 11.95 5.49 8.77
N GLU A 132 11.80 6.09 9.95
CA GLU A 132 10.67 6.94 10.28
C GLU A 132 10.42 8.04 9.24
N ASP A 133 11.46 8.78 8.86
CA ASP A 133 11.38 9.91 7.93
C ASP A 133 10.89 9.51 6.53
N ALA A 134 11.47 8.45 5.96
CA ALA A 134 11.11 7.94 4.64
C ALA A 134 9.69 7.37 4.64
N LEU A 135 9.37 6.53 5.62
CA LEU A 135 8.04 5.93 5.75
C LEU A 135 6.97 7.01 6.01
N TYR A 136 7.24 7.99 6.88
CA TYR A 136 6.31 9.10 7.12
C TYR A 136 6.02 9.88 5.84
N ALA A 137 7.06 10.19 5.05
CA ALA A 137 6.91 10.89 3.77
C ALA A 137 6.05 10.10 2.77
N ILE A 138 6.17 8.76 2.75
CA ILE A 138 5.36 7.87 1.90
C ILE A 138 3.92 7.80 2.41
N PHE A 139 3.69 7.50 3.70
CA PHE A 139 2.35 7.40 4.28
C PHE A 139 1.58 8.73 4.17
N SER A 140 2.23 9.86 4.45
CA SER A 140 1.63 11.20 4.36
C SER A 140 1.25 11.59 2.93
N LEU A 141 1.96 11.07 1.93
CA LEU A 141 1.66 11.31 0.53
C LEU A 141 0.45 10.51 0.05
N VAL A 142 0.35 9.24 0.45
CA VAL A 142 -0.65 8.30 -0.07
C VAL A 142 -1.97 8.36 0.70
N THR A 143 -1.91 8.35 2.03
CA THR A 143 -3.09 8.20 2.91
C THR A 143 -4.22 9.19 2.59
N PRO A 144 -3.96 10.50 2.39
CA PRO A 144 -5.01 11.48 2.14
C PRO A 144 -5.75 11.30 0.81
N LYS A 145 -5.25 10.42 -0.06
CA LYS A 145 -5.80 10.18 -1.40
C LYS A 145 -6.63 8.90 -1.51
N LEU A 146 -6.61 8.03 -0.49
CA LEU A 146 -7.25 6.72 -0.59
C LEU A 146 -8.76 6.81 -0.74
N ASP A 147 -9.44 7.71 -0.02
CA ASP A 147 -10.88 7.90 -0.18
C ASP A 147 -11.25 8.28 -1.62
N GLU A 148 -10.55 9.26 -2.20
CA GLU A 148 -10.74 9.69 -3.58
C GLU A 148 -10.49 8.55 -4.58
N MET A 149 -9.47 7.70 -4.34
CA MET A 149 -9.05 6.63 -5.23
C MET A 149 -9.88 5.36 -5.13
N LEU A 150 -10.34 5.00 -3.92
CA LEU A 150 -10.96 3.72 -3.61
C LEU A 150 -12.42 3.84 -3.10
N GLY A 151 -12.87 5.03 -2.71
CA GLY A 151 -14.17 5.23 -2.04
C GLY A 151 -14.24 4.54 -0.68
N CYS A 152 -13.13 4.48 0.05
CA CYS A 152 -13.04 3.79 1.33
C CYS A 152 -13.46 4.70 2.50
N LYS A 153 -13.88 4.08 3.62
CA LYS A 153 -14.29 4.80 4.85
C LYS A 153 -13.13 5.25 5.73
N GLY A 154 -11.95 4.72 5.48
CA GLY A 154 -10.72 4.96 6.23
C GLY A 154 -9.61 4.06 5.70
N VAL A 155 -8.44 4.13 6.31
CA VAL A 155 -7.23 3.43 5.85
C VAL A 155 -6.77 2.42 6.88
N LEU A 156 -6.37 1.25 6.41
CA LEU A 156 -5.87 0.13 7.19
C LEU A 156 -4.45 -0.22 6.73
N THR A 157 -3.50 -0.25 7.64
CA THR A 157 -2.13 -0.71 7.38
C THR A 157 -1.64 -1.64 8.48
N LYS A 158 -0.57 -2.41 8.21
CA LYS A 158 0.04 -3.31 9.20
C LYS A 158 1.42 -2.82 9.61
N ALA A 159 1.68 -2.83 10.92
CA ALA A 159 3.02 -2.64 11.47
C ALA A 159 3.24 -3.65 12.63
N PRO A 160 4.12 -4.66 12.42
CA PRO A 160 4.49 -5.58 13.48
C PRO A 160 5.10 -4.85 14.68
N ILE A 161 4.95 -5.40 15.89
CA ILE A 161 5.41 -4.76 17.14
C ILE A 161 6.91 -4.41 17.15
N TYR A 162 7.72 -5.15 16.40
CA TYR A 162 9.16 -4.92 16.28
C TYR A 162 9.53 -3.87 15.22
N ALA A 163 8.57 -3.42 14.40
CA ALA A 163 8.78 -2.41 13.34
C ALA A 163 8.76 -0.99 13.93
N VAL A 164 9.72 -0.68 14.81
CA VAL A 164 9.73 0.55 15.62
C VAL A 164 9.67 1.81 14.76
N GLU A 165 10.48 1.90 13.73
CA GLU A 165 10.53 3.07 12.83
C GLU A 165 9.22 3.22 12.04
N ARG A 166 8.65 2.12 11.55
CA ARG A 166 7.36 2.08 10.87
C ARG A 166 6.23 2.52 11.80
N ILE A 167 6.22 2.04 13.05
CA ILE A 167 5.21 2.45 14.05
C ILE A 167 5.27 3.94 14.31
N LYS A 168 6.47 4.52 14.52
CA LYS A 168 6.62 5.98 14.68
C LYS A 168 6.07 6.75 13.46
N ALA A 169 6.41 6.29 12.25
CA ALA A 169 5.98 6.92 11.01
C ALA A 169 4.45 6.93 10.86
N ILE A 170 3.79 5.79 11.08
CA ILE A 170 2.33 5.70 10.94
C ILE A 170 1.60 6.45 12.06
N GLN A 171 2.10 6.44 13.31
CA GLN A 171 1.57 7.27 14.39
C GLN A 171 1.64 8.76 14.05
N LYS A 172 2.78 9.22 13.56
CA LYS A 172 2.98 10.60 13.08
C LYS A 172 2.07 10.94 11.89
N ALA A 173 1.74 9.96 11.05
CA ALA A 173 0.77 10.10 9.96
C ALA A 173 -0.70 10.04 10.44
N GLY A 174 -0.95 9.87 11.75
CA GLY A 174 -2.27 9.89 12.37
C GLY A 174 -2.99 8.55 12.39
N PHE A 175 -2.26 7.44 12.28
CA PHE A 175 -2.83 6.11 12.50
C PHE A 175 -2.86 5.76 13.98
N GLU A 176 -3.89 5.03 14.37
CA GLU A 176 -4.07 4.46 15.71
C GLU A 176 -4.04 2.94 15.65
N LYS A 177 -3.46 2.31 16.68
CA LYS A 177 -3.41 0.85 16.75
C LYS A 177 -4.81 0.30 16.93
N SER A 178 -5.18 -0.66 16.10
CA SER A 178 -6.45 -1.37 16.24
C SER A 178 -6.34 -2.47 17.30
N GLU A 179 -7.41 -2.62 18.09
CA GLU A 179 -7.60 -3.77 19.00
C GLU A 179 -8.26 -4.95 18.29
N TYR A 180 -8.77 -4.75 17.07
CA TYR A 180 -9.43 -5.78 16.29
C TYR A 180 -8.45 -6.55 15.43
N LEU A 181 -8.73 -7.84 15.22
CA LEU A 181 -8.01 -8.71 14.29
C LEU A 181 -8.65 -8.60 12.90
N LEU A 182 -7.81 -8.66 11.86
CA LEU A 182 -8.29 -8.78 10.49
C LEU A 182 -8.57 -10.25 10.21
N ILE A 183 -9.78 -10.56 9.75
CA ILE A 183 -10.14 -11.93 9.37
C ILE A 183 -9.88 -12.13 7.88
N GLY A 184 -8.95 -13.02 7.56
CA GLY A 184 -8.61 -13.36 6.17
C GLY A 184 -9.66 -14.23 5.48
N LYS A 185 -9.51 -14.45 4.18
CA LYS A 185 -10.43 -15.26 3.36
C LYS A 185 -10.62 -16.69 3.85
N THR A 186 -9.59 -17.27 4.51
CA THR A 186 -9.63 -18.61 5.07
C THR A 186 -10.12 -18.67 6.52
N GLY A 187 -10.56 -17.53 7.08
CA GLY A 187 -10.95 -17.41 8.49
C GLY A 187 -9.77 -17.23 9.45
N TYR A 188 -8.54 -17.16 8.97
CA TYR A 188 -7.38 -16.89 9.80
C TYR A 188 -7.41 -15.44 10.30
N ALA A 189 -7.08 -15.24 11.59
CA ALA A 189 -7.08 -13.95 12.24
C ALA A 189 -5.65 -13.37 12.29
N TYR A 190 -5.48 -12.17 11.75
CA TYR A 190 -4.21 -11.46 11.72
C TYR A 190 -4.22 -10.26 12.66
N ASP A 191 -3.15 -10.02 13.37
CA ASP A 191 -2.93 -8.89 14.28
C ASP A 191 -2.02 -7.79 13.69
N GLY A 192 -1.68 -6.78 14.50
CA GLY A 192 -0.72 -5.75 14.16
C GLY A 192 -1.24 -4.67 13.21
N TYR A 193 -2.56 -4.56 13.06
CA TYR A 193 -3.18 -3.56 12.20
C TYR A 193 -3.36 -2.20 12.90
N TRP A 194 -3.25 -1.15 12.08
CA TRP A 194 -3.41 0.26 12.44
C TRP A 194 -4.41 0.90 11.49
N THR A 195 -5.25 1.79 12.02
CA THR A 195 -6.32 2.44 11.26
C THR A 195 -6.21 3.95 11.31
N LYS A 196 -6.68 4.59 10.26
CA LYS A 196 -6.91 6.04 10.22
C LYS A 196 -8.28 6.27 9.57
N GLN A 197 -9.12 7.04 10.27
CA GLN A 197 -10.44 7.50 9.79
C GLN A 197 -10.27 8.75 8.92
#